data_e1ffa8537bc2e9b9e63de00295110e3d
#
_entry.id   e1ffa8537bc2e9b9e63de00295110e3d
#
_cell.length_a   1.000
_cell.length_b   1.000
_cell.length_c   1.000
_cell.angle_alpha   90.00
_cell.angle_beta   90.00
_cell.angle_gamma   90.00
#
_symmetry.space_group_name_H-M   'P 1'
#
loop_
_entity.id
_entity.type
_entity.pdbx_description
1 polymer ?
#
loop_
_entity_poly.entity_id
_entity_poly.type
_entity_poly.pdbx_seq_one_letter_code
_entity_poly.pdbx_strand_id
1 'polypeptide(L)'
;MTHPFAAWTELDNGTVPIEEGELFYETAGEGPAVVLLHGGMLDQRMWDEQFCWLVGSGHRVIRYDSRGHGLSSTATGDWANHDDLCALLDALEVPSAVLVGLSHGSRVALDTALAHPERVSALALASPGISGRAFTDPFVLGHIKEQVAAIGAPDGLERYVEHFLRMWVDGPHRRPSDVHPGLRERIRASATATAEAHADGVGAGMPLEVGAAGRLSEIRVPTVVFDGDLDSTDISANAHALTLAVPGARRVRVPGAAHMVNLENTALFDHELRAFLSSLAR
;
A
#
# COMPACT_ATOMS: atom_id res chain seq x y z
N MET A 1 17.36 22.82 -3.39
CA MET A 1 17.12 21.53 -4.04
C MET A 1 15.87 21.73 -4.88
N THR A 2 15.98 21.68 -6.19
CA THR A 2 14.83 21.78 -7.10
C THR A 2 14.01 20.51 -6.93
N HIS A 3 12.73 20.67 -6.62
CA HIS A 3 11.77 19.57 -6.49
C HIS A 3 11.79 18.74 -7.79
N PRO A 4 11.82 17.40 -7.75
CA PRO A 4 11.85 16.54 -8.95
C PRO A 4 10.63 16.74 -9.86
N PHE A 5 9.60 17.42 -9.40
CA PHE A 5 8.36 17.75 -10.11
C PHE A 5 8.45 18.88 -11.13
N ALA A 6 9.61 19.54 -11.30
CA ALA A 6 9.76 20.70 -12.19
C ALA A 6 9.66 20.39 -13.71
N ALA A 7 9.50 19.12 -14.10
CA ALA A 7 9.42 18.70 -15.51
C ALA A 7 8.03 18.23 -15.95
N TRP A 8 6.97 18.33 -15.09
CA TRP A 8 5.66 17.79 -15.41
C TRP A 8 4.68 18.89 -15.70
N THR A 9 4.09 18.80 -16.86
CA THR A 9 3.25 19.85 -17.41
C THR A 9 1.92 20.02 -16.70
N GLU A 10 1.42 18.99 -15.95
CA GLU A 10 0.16 19.12 -15.20
C GLU A 10 0.05 17.98 -14.15
N LEU A 11 0.43 18.27 -12.91
CA LEU A 11 -0.04 17.49 -11.76
C LEU A 11 -1.43 18.01 -11.41
N ASP A 12 -2.44 17.17 -11.57
CA ASP A 12 -3.79 17.43 -11.09
C ASP A 12 -3.97 16.79 -9.71
N ASN A 13 -4.69 17.47 -8.83
CA ASN A 13 -5.02 16.97 -7.51
C ASN A 13 -6.37 17.52 -7.05
N GLY A 14 -7.01 16.80 -6.16
CA GLY A 14 -8.31 17.20 -5.64
C GLY A 14 -8.86 16.18 -4.65
N THR A 15 -10.15 16.33 -4.37
CA THR A 15 -10.89 15.38 -3.56
C THR A 15 -12.05 14.77 -4.36
N VAL A 16 -12.32 13.50 -4.10
CA VAL A 16 -13.47 12.78 -4.66
C VAL A 16 -14.41 12.45 -3.52
N PRO A 17 -15.70 12.84 -3.63
CA PRO A 17 -16.69 12.48 -2.63
C PRO A 17 -16.93 10.95 -2.64
N ILE A 18 -16.98 10.40 -1.44
CA ILE A 18 -17.33 9.01 -1.16
C ILE A 18 -18.44 8.97 -0.11
N GLU A 19 -18.98 7.80 0.20
CA GLU A 19 -19.95 7.67 1.27
C GLU A 19 -19.32 8.14 2.61
N GLU A 20 -19.93 9.16 3.24
CA GLU A 20 -19.48 9.77 4.49
C GLU A 20 -18.05 10.33 4.47
N GLY A 21 -17.64 11.02 3.39
CA GLY A 21 -16.36 11.70 3.35
C GLY A 21 -15.83 11.98 1.95
N GLU A 22 -14.52 12.16 1.84
CA GLU A 22 -13.83 12.41 0.60
C GLU A 22 -12.43 11.77 0.60
N LEU A 23 -11.95 11.38 -0.58
CA LEU A 23 -10.60 10.89 -0.82
C LEU A 23 -9.78 11.96 -1.51
N PHE A 24 -8.61 12.25 -0.96
CA PHE A 24 -7.62 13.08 -1.62
C PHE A 24 -6.80 12.25 -2.62
N TYR A 25 -6.60 12.77 -3.82
CA TYR A 25 -5.81 12.13 -4.86
C TYR A 25 -4.86 13.10 -5.55
N GLU A 26 -3.87 12.53 -6.21
CA GLU A 26 -3.02 13.18 -7.21
C GLU A 26 -2.96 12.31 -8.46
N THR A 27 -3.01 12.95 -9.64
CA THR A 27 -2.88 12.26 -10.93
C THR A 27 -2.04 13.07 -11.89
N ALA A 28 -1.27 12.37 -12.74
CA ALA A 28 -0.49 12.98 -13.81
C ALA A 28 -0.26 12.01 -14.96
N GLY A 29 0.07 12.54 -16.12
CA GLY A 29 0.37 11.78 -17.33
C GLY A 29 -0.87 11.32 -18.08
N GLU A 30 -0.62 10.66 -19.21
CA GLU A 30 -1.63 10.10 -20.10
C GLU A 30 -1.29 8.66 -20.45
N GLY A 31 -2.26 7.89 -20.97
CA GLY A 31 -2.07 6.50 -21.38
C GLY A 31 -2.68 5.48 -20.40
N PRO A 32 -2.21 4.23 -20.40
CA PRO A 32 -2.76 3.19 -19.53
C PRO A 32 -2.68 3.58 -18.04
N ALA A 33 -3.80 3.40 -17.32
CA ALA A 33 -3.91 3.84 -15.93
C ALA A 33 -3.17 2.89 -14.98
N VAL A 34 -2.39 3.49 -14.05
CA VAL A 34 -1.74 2.81 -12.92
C VAL A 34 -2.15 3.51 -11.63
N VAL A 35 -2.71 2.77 -10.68
CA VAL A 35 -3.05 3.29 -9.35
C VAL A 35 -2.05 2.80 -8.32
N LEU A 36 -1.52 3.72 -7.52
CA LEU A 36 -0.57 3.46 -6.45
C LEU A 36 -1.29 3.52 -5.10
N LEU A 37 -1.33 2.38 -4.39
CA LEU A 37 -2.02 2.20 -3.12
C LEU A 37 -1.00 2.06 -1.98
N HIS A 38 -1.03 2.98 -1.04
CA HIS A 38 -0.05 3.05 0.05
C HIS A 38 -0.25 1.96 1.12
N GLY A 39 0.77 1.76 1.96
CA GLY A 39 0.74 0.89 3.12
C GLY A 39 -0.04 1.50 4.30
N GLY A 40 -0.50 0.67 5.22
CA GLY A 40 -1.15 1.14 6.45
C GLY A 40 -0.23 2.09 7.25
N MET A 41 -0.80 3.07 7.93
CA MET A 41 -0.10 4.15 8.65
C MET A 41 0.76 5.06 7.76
N LEU A 42 0.68 4.93 6.44
CA LEU A 42 1.41 5.75 5.46
C LEU A 42 0.42 6.60 4.66
N ASP A 43 0.95 7.35 3.71
CA ASP A 43 0.19 8.15 2.76
C ASP A 43 0.74 7.98 1.34
N GLN A 44 0.06 8.56 0.37
CA GLN A 44 0.40 8.44 -1.05
C GLN A 44 1.85 8.84 -1.39
N ARG A 45 2.47 9.73 -0.59
CA ARG A 45 3.84 10.23 -0.82
C ARG A 45 4.90 9.15 -0.70
N MET A 46 4.58 7.98 -0.12
CA MET A 46 5.50 6.85 -0.14
C MET A 46 5.86 6.41 -1.56
N TRP A 47 5.04 6.73 -2.54
CA TRP A 47 5.21 6.40 -3.94
C TRP A 47 5.84 7.51 -4.80
N ASP A 48 6.40 8.58 -4.20
CA ASP A 48 6.95 9.73 -4.93
C ASP A 48 7.88 9.32 -6.08
N GLU A 49 8.80 8.38 -5.82
CA GLU A 49 9.78 7.91 -6.81
C GLU A 49 9.11 7.12 -7.93
N GLN A 50 8.20 6.20 -7.59
CA GLN A 50 7.46 5.39 -8.55
C GLN A 50 6.50 6.23 -9.38
N PHE A 51 5.81 7.16 -8.75
CA PHE A 51 4.91 8.10 -9.43
C PHE A 51 5.65 8.86 -10.53
N CYS A 52 6.84 9.40 -10.20
CA CYS A 52 7.67 10.16 -11.13
C CYS A 52 8.03 9.38 -12.39
N TRP A 53 8.61 8.22 -12.24
CA TRP A 53 9.07 7.50 -13.41
C TRP A 53 7.93 6.82 -14.20
N LEU A 54 6.84 6.46 -13.56
CA LEU A 54 5.66 5.90 -14.23
C LEU A 54 5.04 6.92 -15.19
N VAL A 55 4.86 8.17 -14.74
CA VAL A 55 4.43 9.28 -15.60
C VAL A 55 5.41 9.48 -16.75
N GLY A 56 6.71 9.54 -16.47
CA GLY A 56 7.76 9.64 -17.50
C GLY A 56 7.84 8.46 -18.45
N SER A 57 7.17 7.36 -18.13
CA SER A 57 7.09 6.14 -18.97
C SER A 57 5.78 6.05 -19.78
N GLY A 58 4.97 7.12 -19.79
CA GLY A 58 3.75 7.20 -20.61
C GLY A 58 2.54 6.51 -19.99
N HIS A 59 2.42 6.53 -18.65
CA HIS A 59 1.23 6.08 -17.94
C HIS A 59 0.45 7.27 -17.38
N ARG A 60 -0.86 7.14 -17.30
CA ARG A 60 -1.67 7.96 -16.40
C ARG A 60 -1.55 7.37 -15.02
N VAL A 61 -0.88 8.06 -14.12
CA VAL A 61 -0.63 7.59 -12.76
C VAL A 61 -1.57 8.30 -11.80
N ILE A 62 -2.22 7.52 -10.95
CA ILE A 62 -3.11 7.99 -9.89
C ILE A 62 -2.54 7.47 -8.57
N ARG A 63 -2.46 8.33 -7.58
CA ARG A 63 -2.21 7.94 -6.19
C ARG A 63 -3.18 8.66 -5.29
N TYR A 64 -3.59 8.05 -4.22
CA TYR A 64 -4.55 8.63 -3.31
C TYR A 64 -4.26 8.22 -1.87
N ASP A 65 -4.78 8.99 -0.95
CA ASP A 65 -4.79 8.65 0.46
C ASP A 65 -6.06 7.84 0.77
N SER A 66 -5.90 6.63 1.29
CA SER A 66 -7.02 5.82 1.76
C SER A 66 -7.72 6.53 2.92
N ARG A 67 -8.99 6.23 3.13
CA ARG A 67 -9.77 6.73 4.26
C ARG A 67 -9.01 6.60 5.59
N GLY A 68 -8.97 7.69 6.36
CA GLY A 68 -8.22 7.79 7.61
C GLY A 68 -6.72 8.04 7.46
N HIS A 69 -6.23 8.31 6.25
CA HIS A 69 -4.81 8.55 5.99
C HIS A 69 -4.61 9.87 5.24
N GLY A 70 -3.44 10.47 5.42
CA GLY A 70 -3.01 11.66 4.69
C GLY A 70 -4.02 12.81 4.77
N LEU A 71 -4.52 13.22 3.60
CA LEU A 71 -5.49 14.30 3.44
C LEU A 71 -6.93 13.82 3.21
N SER A 72 -7.18 12.51 3.24
CA SER A 72 -8.52 11.93 3.12
C SER A 72 -9.29 11.96 4.43
N SER A 73 -10.62 11.95 4.35
CA SER A 73 -11.50 11.93 5.52
C SER A 73 -11.30 10.69 6.38
N THR A 74 -11.46 10.85 7.69
CA THR A 74 -11.56 9.73 8.63
C THR A 74 -12.93 9.08 8.53
N ALA A 75 -13.00 7.76 8.66
CA ALA A 75 -14.26 7.03 8.65
C ALA A 75 -15.13 7.38 9.86
N THR A 76 -16.43 7.48 9.64
CA THR A 76 -17.44 7.72 10.68
C THR A 76 -18.35 6.51 10.93
N GLY A 77 -18.28 5.51 10.06
CA GLY A 77 -18.99 4.23 10.11
C GLY A 77 -18.18 3.13 9.45
N ASP A 78 -18.79 1.99 9.17
CA ASP A 78 -18.15 0.90 8.40
C ASP A 78 -17.95 1.32 6.93
N TRP A 79 -16.86 0.92 6.31
CA TRP A 79 -16.54 1.28 4.93
C TRP A 79 -15.84 0.15 4.20
N ALA A 80 -15.84 0.19 2.87
CA ALA A 80 -15.12 -0.75 2.02
C ALA A 80 -14.07 -0.01 1.17
N ASN A 81 -12.78 -0.25 1.43
CA ASN A 81 -11.71 0.40 0.67
C ASN A 81 -11.74 0.06 -0.83
N HIS A 82 -12.24 -1.11 -1.22
CA HIS A 82 -12.40 -1.49 -2.62
C HIS A 82 -13.52 -0.72 -3.32
N ASP A 83 -14.60 -0.35 -2.61
CA ASP A 83 -15.66 0.51 -3.13
C ASP A 83 -15.21 1.96 -3.19
N ASP A 84 -14.47 2.45 -2.19
CA ASP A 84 -13.83 3.76 -2.20
C ASP A 84 -12.89 3.91 -3.42
N LEU A 85 -12.09 2.90 -3.72
CA LEU A 85 -11.23 2.88 -4.91
C LEU A 85 -12.06 2.92 -6.20
N CYS A 86 -13.16 2.19 -6.27
CA CYS A 86 -14.04 2.23 -7.44
C CYS A 86 -14.69 3.60 -7.62
N ALA A 87 -15.12 4.26 -6.54
CA ALA A 87 -15.64 5.62 -6.59
C ALA A 87 -14.58 6.63 -7.09
N LEU A 88 -13.33 6.49 -6.66
CA LEU A 88 -12.22 7.28 -7.18
C LEU A 88 -12.02 7.05 -8.69
N LEU A 89 -12.01 5.80 -9.15
CA LEU A 89 -11.85 5.46 -10.56
C LEU A 89 -13.00 6.01 -11.42
N ASP A 90 -14.25 5.97 -10.90
CA ASP A 90 -15.42 6.51 -11.57
C ASP A 90 -15.33 8.03 -11.72
N ALA A 91 -14.99 8.73 -10.65
CA ALA A 91 -14.84 10.18 -10.66
C ALA A 91 -13.73 10.66 -11.62
N LEU A 92 -12.69 9.85 -11.81
CA LEU A 92 -11.58 10.13 -12.72
C LEU A 92 -11.79 9.56 -14.13
N GLU A 93 -12.96 8.98 -14.43
CA GLU A 93 -13.30 8.36 -15.71
C GLU A 93 -12.29 7.27 -16.13
N VAL A 94 -11.84 6.45 -15.16
CA VAL A 94 -10.91 5.34 -15.40
C VAL A 94 -11.68 4.02 -15.35
N PRO A 95 -11.92 3.36 -16.49
CA PRO A 95 -12.70 2.12 -16.52
C PRO A 95 -11.98 0.96 -15.85
N SER A 96 -10.67 0.86 -16.00
CA SER A 96 -9.84 -0.15 -15.33
C SER A 96 -8.39 0.32 -15.22
N ALA A 97 -7.64 -0.22 -14.26
CA ALA A 97 -6.26 0.15 -14.02
C ALA A 97 -5.39 -1.04 -13.58
N VAL A 98 -4.06 -0.89 -13.74
CA VAL A 98 -3.10 -1.69 -13.01
C VAL A 98 -3.05 -1.18 -11.57
N LEU A 99 -3.22 -2.07 -10.60
CA LEU A 99 -3.11 -1.71 -9.18
C LEU A 99 -1.73 -2.10 -8.64
N VAL A 100 -1.01 -1.12 -8.12
CA VAL A 100 0.30 -1.30 -7.47
C VAL A 100 0.14 -0.97 -6.00
N GLY A 101 0.17 -1.97 -5.12
CA GLY A 101 -0.11 -1.76 -3.71
C GLY A 101 0.98 -2.30 -2.80
N LEU A 102 1.23 -1.62 -1.68
CA LEU A 102 2.09 -2.12 -0.60
C LEU A 102 1.24 -2.50 0.61
N SER A 103 1.42 -3.72 1.14
CA SER A 103 0.84 -4.15 2.42
C SER A 103 -0.70 -3.97 2.47
N HIS A 104 -1.19 -2.95 3.19
CA HIS A 104 -2.59 -2.54 3.16
C HIS A 104 -3.08 -2.25 1.73
N GLY A 105 -2.30 -1.50 0.94
CA GLY A 105 -2.62 -1.25 -0.46
C GLY A 105 -2.71 -2.52 -1.32
N SER A 106 -1.89 -3.55 -1.02
CA SER A 106 -2.05 -4.88 -1.65
C SER A 106 -3.35 -5.56 -1.24
N ARG A 107 -3.79 -5.41 0.01
CA ARG A 107 -5.07 -5.93 0.50
C ARG A 107 -6.23 -5.28 -0.25
N VAL A 108 -6.22 -3.94 -0.36
CA VAL A 108 -7.23 -3.20 -1.14
C VAL A 108 -7.24 -3.65 -2.60
N ALA A 109 -6.07 -3.80 -3.22
CA ALA A 109 -5.96 -4.25 -4.61
C ALA A 109 -6.53 -5.66 -4.83
N LEU A 110 -6.28 -6.59 -3.90
CA LEU A 110 -6.83 -7.95 -3.95
C LEU A 110 -8.35 -7.95 -3.75
N ASP A 111 -8.84 -7.20 -2.78
CA ASP A 111 -10.26 -7.09 -2.50
C ASP A 111 -11.01 -6.46 -3.69
N THR A 112 -10.42 -5.44 -4.33
CA THR A 112 -10.96 -4.85 -5.56
C THR A 112 -10.99 -5.86 -6.71
N ALA A 113 -9.91 -6.62 -6.91
CA ALA A 113 -9.86 -7.63 -7.97
C ALA A 113 -10.88 -8.77 -7.79
N LEU A 114 -11.34 -9.01 -6.56
CA LEU A 114 -12.33 -10.02 -6.23
C LEU A 114 -13.77 -9.49 -6.22
N ALA A 115 -13.97 -8.24 -5.81
CA ALA A 115 -15.29 -7.60 -5.77
C ALA A 115 -15.67 -6.97 -7.13
N HIS A 116 -14.69 -6.37 -7.82
CA HIS A 116 -14.86 -5.60 -9.05
C HIS A 116 -13.80 -6.00 -10.09
N PRO A 117 -13.78 -7.27 -10.56
CA PRO A 117 -12.72 -7.80 -11.42
C PRO A 117 -12.57 -7.03 -12.74
N GLU A 118 -13.62 -6.41 -13.25
CA GLU A 118 -13.61 -5.57 -14.47
C GLU A 118 -12.83 -4.25 -14.29
N ARG A 119 -12.60 -3.83 -13.04
CA ARG A 119 -11.89 -2.59 -12.72
C ARG A 119 -10.37 -2.78 -12.63
N VAL A 120 -9.90 -4.03 -12.68
CA VAL A 120 -8.49 -4.37 -12.46
C VAL A 120 -7.93 -5.07 -13.71
N SER A 121 -6.92 -4.45 -14.33
CA SER A 121 -6.25 -5.01 -15.50
C SER A 121 -5.02 -5.85 -15.15
N ALA A 122 -4.33 -5.56 -14.04
CA ALA A 122 -3.21 -6.33 -13.51
C ALA A 122 -2.92 -5.94 -12.05
N LEU A 123 -2.15 -6.77 -11.34
CA LEU A 123 -1.78 -6.57 -9.95
C LEU A 123 -0.26 -6.59 -9.76
N ALA A 124 0.30 -5.58 -9.10
CA ALA A 124 1.66 -5.56 -8.58
C ALA A 124 1.61 -5.40 -7.05
N LEU A 125 1.84 -6.48 -6.33
CA LEU A 125 1.59 -6.59 -4.89
C LEU A 125 2.92 -6.60 -4.13
N ALA A 126 3.21 -5.53 -3.40
CA ALA A 126 4.43 -5.36 -2.62
C ALA A 126 4.17 -5.71 -1.14
N SER A 127 5.00 -6.58 -0.56
CA SER A 127 4.88 -7.03 0.84
C SER A 127 3.43 -7.31 1.24
N PRO A 128 2.73 -8.25 0.57
CA PRO A 128 1.28 -8.25 0.48
C PRO A 128 0.57 -8.57 1.81
N GLY A 129 -0.36 -7.70 2.21
CA GLY A 129 -1.47 -8.04 3.10
C GLY A 129 -2.56 -8.79 2.31
N ILE A 130 -3.25 -9.71 2.97
CA ILE A 130 -4.39 -10.47 2.41
C ILE A 130 -5.54 -10.40 3.40
N SER A 131 -6.72 -9.92 2.98
CA SER A 131 -7.91 -9.86 3.83
C SER A 131 -8.35 -11.26 4.28
N GLY A 132 -8.75 -11.38 5.54
CA GLY A 132 -9.09 -12.66 6.15
C GLY A 132 -7.89 -13.52 6.61
N ARG A 133 -6.63 -13.07 6.47
CA ARG A 133 -5.45 -13.73 7.06
C ARG A 133 -5.01 -13.02 8.33
N ALA A 134 -4.94 -13.78 9.43
CA ALA A 134 -4.38 -13.31 10.68
C ALA A 134 -2.85 -13.38 10.66
N PHE A 135 -2.20 -12.50 11.42
CA PHE A 135 -0.78 -12.62 11.72
C PHE A 135 -0.52 -13.79 12.67
N THR A 136 0.58 -14.49 12.45
CA THR A 136 1.03 -15.64 13.24
C THR A 136 2.48 -15.53 13.68
N ASP A 137 3.26 -14.65 13.06
CA ASP A 137 4.66 -14.40 13.39
C ASP A 137 4.78 -13.84 14.82
N PRO A 138 5.51 -14.51 15.73
CA PRO A 138 5.64 -14.07 17.11
C PRO A 138 6.24 -12.67 17.27
N PHE A 139 7.12 -12.25 16.36
CA PHE A 139 7.69 -10.90 16.36
C PHE A 139 6.60 -9.86 16.07
N VAL A 140 5.80 -10.07 15.03
CA VAL A 140 4.69 -9.18 14.68
C VAL A 140 3.65 -9.13 15.80
N LEU A 141 3.22 -10.29 16.30
CA LEU A 141 2.23 -10.37 17.39
C LEU A 141 2.73 -9.70 18.69
N GLY A 142 4.03 -9.83 18.99
CA GLY A 142 4.63 -9.16 20.12
C GLY A 142 4.52 -7.64 20.02
N HIS A 143 4.85 -7.08 18.87
CA HIS A 143 4.77 -5.63 18.64
C HIS A 143 3.32 -5.11 18.54
N ILE A 144 2.39 -5.87 17.95
CA ILE A 144 0.96 -5.53 17.98
C ILE A 144 0.43 -5.44 19.41
N LYS A 145 0.82 -6.40 20.27
CA LYS A 145 0.44 -6.36 21.69
C LYS A 145 0.94 -5.09 22.40
N GLU A 146 2.17 -4.68 22.13
CA GLU A 146 2.73 -3.44 22.69
C GLU A 146 2.06 -2.18 22.11
N GLN A 147 1.66 -2.18 20.80
CA GLN A 147 0.86 -1.09 20.24
C GLN A 147 -0.49 -0.96 20.93
N VAL A 148 -1.19 -2.08 21.16
CA VAL A 148 -2.45 -2.08 21.90
C VAL A 148 -2.26 -1.57 23.33
N ALA A 149 -1.19 -1.97 24.00
CA ALA A 149 -0.87 -1.51 25.35
C ALA A 149 -0.46 -0.01 25.41
N ALA A 150 -0.05 0.57 24.31
CA ALA A 150 0.30 1.98 24.18
C ALA A 150 -0.95 2.89 24.08
N ILE A 151 -2.10 2.36 23.63
CA ILE A 151 -3.32 3.15 23.46
C ILE A 151 -3.78 3.71 24.81
N GLY A 152 -3.93 5.03 24.89
CA GLY A 152 -4.33 5.73 26.10
C GLY A 152 -3.24 5.95 27.15
N ALA A 153 -2.00 5.47 26.93
CA ALA A 153 -0.87 5.76 27.80
C ALA A 153 -0.32 7.19 27.56
N PRO A 154 0.31 7.84 28.57
CA PRO A 154 0.85 9.20 28.41
C PRO A 154 1.88 9.37 27.30
N ASP A 155 2.70 8.33 27.03
CA ASP A 155 3.69 8.24 25.97
C ASP A 155 3.20 7.35 24.79
N GLY A 156 1.90 7.14 24.71
CA GLY A 156 1.28 6.10 23.89
C GLY A 156 1.54 6.28 22.41
N LEU A 157 1.44 7.51 21.90
CA LEU A 157 1.66 7.81 20.47
C LEU A 157 3.09 7.44 20.05
N GLU A 158 4.10 7.89 20.78
CA GLU A 158 5.50 7.60 20.48
C GLU A 158 5.79 6.10 20.51
N ARG A 159 5.29 5.39 21.54
CA ARG A 159 5.43 3.93 21.64
C ARG A 159 4.70 3.20 20.52
N TYR A 160 3.48 3.60 20.19
CA TYR A 160 2.70 3.00 19.11
C TYR A 160 3.47 3.09 17.78
N VAL A 161 3.97 4.28 17.44
CA VAL A 161 4.76 4.52 16.23
C VAL A 161 6.08 3.76 16.25
N GLU A 162 6.78 3.72 17.39
CA GLU A 162 8.03 2.97 17.49
C GLU A 162 7.81 1.47 17.25
N HIS A 163 6.76 0.87 17.78
CA HIS A 163 6.43 -0.52 17.52
C HIS A 163 6.02 -0.78 16.07
N PHE A 164 5.34 0.20 15.43
CA PHE A 164 5.08 0.15 13.98
C PHE A 164 6.38 0.11 13.17
N LEU A 165 7.33 1.00 13.49
CA LEU A 165 8.63 1.04 12.82
C LEU A 165 9.43 -0.25 13.03
N ARG A 166 9.39 -0.81 14.24
CA ARG A 166 10.03 -2.09 14.52
C ARG A 166 9.49 -3.21 13.65
N MET A 167 8.17 -3.30 13.49
CA MET A 167 7.55 -4.34 12.67
C MET A 167 7.86 -4.16 11.18
N TRP A 168 7.62 -2.96 10.65
CA TRP A 168 7.46 -2.75 9.21
C TRP A 168 8.60 -1.98 8.54
N VAL A 169 9.52 -1.38 9.31
CA VAL A 169 10.70 -0.73 8.74
C VAL A 169 11.96 -1.51 9.10
N ASP A 170 12.14 -1.83 10.38
CA ASP A 170 13.32 -2.58 10.81
C ASP A 170 13.20 -4.06 10.45
N GLY A 171 12.04 -4.65 10.68
CA GLY A 171 11.77 -6.06 10.47
C GLY A 171 12.41 -6.96 11.56
N PRO A 172 12.14 -8.28 11.55
CA PRO A 172 12.57 -9.20 12.58
C PRO A 172 14.08 -9.44 12.61
N HIS A 173 14.79 -9.13 11.53
CA HIS A 173 16.20 -9.49 11.35
C HIS A 173 17.17 -8.33 11.51
N ARG A 174 16.68 -7.11 11.79
CA ARG A 174 17.52 -5.90 11.88
C ARG A 174 17.25 -5.13 13.17
N ARG A 175 18.27 -4.40 13.63
CA ARG A 175 18.12 -3.36 14.65
C ARG A 175 17.79 -2.03 13.97
N PRO A 176 17.23 -1.04 14.69
CA PRO A 176 17.01 0.31 14.16
C PRO A 176 18.26 0.96 13.55
N SER A 177 19.45 0.66 14.12
CA SER A 177 20.73 1.15 13.62
C SER A 177 21.18 0.55 12.29
N ASP A 178 20.59 -0.54 11.87
CA ASP A 178 20.94 -1.26 10.63
C ASP A 178 20.10 -0.75 9.43
N VAL A 179 19.13 0.13 9.69
CA VAL A 179 18.25 0.74 8.68
C VAL A 179 18.69 2.17 8.40
N HIS A 180 18.57 2.62 7.15
CA HIS A 180 18.93 3.99 6.77
C HIS A 180 18.11 5.02 7.59
N PRO A 181 18.75 5.96 8.33
CA PRO A 181 18.05 6.86 9.24
C PRO A 181 16.97 7.70 8.52
N GLY A 182 17.25 8.16 7.32
CA GLY A 182 16.30 8.98 6.53
C GLY A 182 15.04 8.21 6.14
N LEU A 183 15.13 6.90 5.86
CA LEU A 183 13.96 6.06 5.61
C LEU A 183 13.11 5.94 6.89
N ARG A 184 13.76 5.60 8.00
CA ARG A 184 13.07 5.40 9.27
C ARG A 184 12.38 6.69 9.74
N GLU A 185 13.01 7.85 9.55
CA GLU A 185 12.43 9.16 9.88
C GLU A 185 11.25 9.52 8.96
N ARG A 186 11.38 9.29 7.66
CA ARG A 186 10.29 9.52 6.69
C ARG A 186 9.04 8.72 7.06
N ILE A 187 9.21 7.44 7.37
CA ILE A 187 8.08 6.56 7.75
C ILE A 187 7.53 6.96 9.14
N ARG A 188 8.38 7.35 10.08
CA ARG A 188 7.96 7.88 11.39
C ARG A 188 7.02 9.07 11.22
N ALA A 189 7.38 10.03 10.38
CA ALA A 189 6.57 11.23 10.16
C ALA A 189 5.16 10.89 9.66
N SER A 190 5.03 10.04 8.62
CA SER A 190 3.72 9.59 8.13
C SER A 190 2.94 8.79 9.18
N ALA A 191 3.60 7.84 9.85
CA ALA A 191 2.95 7.02 10.85
C ALA A 191 2.46 7.82 12.07
N THR A 192 3.21 8.86 12.48
CA THR A 192 2.79 9.76 13.56
C THR A 192 1.54 10.54 13.15
N ALA A 193 1.55 11.16 11.97
CA ALA A 193 0.41 11.93 11.48
C ALA A 193 -0.85 11.08 11.35
N THR A 194 -0.72 9.84 10.84
CA THR A 194 -1.85 8.91 10.74
C THR A 194 -2.34 8.46 12.11
N ALA A 195 -1.44 8.16 13.06
CA ALA A 195 -1.83 7.76 14.40
C ALA A 195 -2.56 8.89 15.16
N GLU A 196 -2.14 10.15 14.96
CA GLU A 196 -2.84 11.32 15.51
C GLU A 196 -4.24 11.46 14.92
N ALA A 197 -4.38 11.35 13.59
CA ALA A 197 -5.68 11.41 12.93
C ALA A 197 -6.62 10.27 13.38
N HIS A 198 -6.09 9.06 13.59
CA HIS A 198 -6.88 7.93 14.07
C HIS A 198 -7.28 8.04 15.54
N ALA A 199 -6.51 8.76 16.36
CA ALA A 199 -6.82 8.92 17.78
C ALA A 199 -8.21 9.56 18.02
N ASP A 200 -8.62 10.46 17.12
CA ASP A 200 -9.93 11.13 17.18
C ASP A 200 -11.08 10.26 16.63
N GLY A 201 -10.76 9.23 15.85
CA GLY A 201 -11.72 8.33 15.19
C GLY A 201 -11.79 6.90 15.74
N VAL A 202 -11.17 6.63 16.89
CA VAL A 202 -11.18 5.27 17.47
C VAL A 202 -12.61 4.80 17.73
N GLY A 203 -12.98 3.67 17.08
CA GLY A 203 -14.31 3.06 17.20
C GLY A 203 -15.37 3.60 16.24
N ALA A 204 -15.00 4.44 15.27
CA ALA A 204 -15.92 4.99 14.27
C ALA A 204 -16.33 4.02 13.16
N GLY A 205 -16.02 2.76 13.25
CA GLY A 205 -16.36 1.71 12.27
C GLY A 205 -15.19 0.78 11.97
N MET A 206 -15.44 -0.16 11.08
CA MET A 206 -14.47 -1.17 10.67
C MET A 206 -14.41 -1.29 9.15
N PRO A 207 -13.22 -1.53 8.56
CA PRO A 207 -13.12 -1.81 7.14
C PRO A 207 -13.80 -3.14 6.80
N LEU A 208 -14.72 -3.09 5.85
CA LEU A 208 -15.37 -4.28 5.30
C LEU A 208 -14.45 -4.92 4.26
N GLU A 209 -14.14 -6.18 4.45
CA GLU A 209 -13.22 -6.94 3.61
C GLU A 209 -13.95 -8.10 2.91
N VAL A 210 -13.51 -8.45 1.71
CA VAL A 210 -14.11 -9.58 0.95
C VAL A 210 -13.59 -10.95 1.37
N GLY A 211 -12.58 -11.01 2.25
CA GLY A 211 -11.99 -12.27 2.71
C GLY A 211 -11.16 -12.98 1.63
N ALA A 212 -10.24 -12.26 1.00
CA ALA A 212 -9.42 -12.74 -0.11
C ALA A 212 -8.67 -14.05 0.19
N ALA A 213 -8.34 -14.34 1.45
CA ALA A 213 -7.59 -15.54 1.85
C ALA A 213 -8.18 -16.85 1.32
N GLY A 214 -9.50 -16.96 1.23
CA GLY A 214 -10.21 -18.14 0.71
C GLY A 214 -10.48 -18.10 -0.79
N ARG A 215 -10.16 -16.99 -1.48
CA ARG A 215 -10.61 -16.67 -2.83
C ARG A 215 -9.49 -16.35 -3.82
N LEU A 216 -8.23 -16.45 -3.43
CA LEU A 216 -7.08 -16.07 -4.28
C LEU A 216 -7.08 -16.75 -5.65
N SER A 217 -7.59 -17.97 -5.73
CA SER A 217 -7.71 -18.72 -7.00
C SER A 217 -8.78 -18.17 -7.96
N GLU A 218 -9.61 -17.20 -7.54
CA GLU A 218 -10.58 -16.52 -8.40
C GLU A 218 -9.93 -15.39 -9.22
N ILE A 219 -8.78 -14.88 -8.79
CA ILE A 219 -8.03 -13.82 -9.48
C ILE A 219 -7.53 -14.35 -10.82
N ARG A 220 -7.77 -13.61 -11.92
CA ARG A 220 -7.44 -14.01 -13.29
C ARG A 220 -6.50 -13.03 -14.01
N VAL A 221 -6.24 -11.88 -13.41
CA VAL A 221 -5.41 -10.85 -14.03
C VAL A 221 -3.92 -11.16 -13.84
N PRO A 222 -3.04 -10.74 -14.77
CA PRO A 222 -1.59 -10.84 -14.59
C PRO A 222 -1.17 -10.28 -13.23
N THR A 223 -0.33 -11.03 -12.51
CA THR A 223 0.04 -10.66 -11.14
C THR A 223 1.54 -10.83 -10.90
N VAL A 224 2.19 -9.82 -10.34
CA VAL A 224 3.53 -9.88 -9.78
C VAL A 224 3.49 -9.59 -8.28
N VAL A 225 4.26 -10.35 -7.51
CA VAL A 225 4.32 -10.25 -6.05
C VAL A 225 5.76 -9.98 -5.63
N PHE A 226 5.97 -8.95 -4.83
CA PHE A 226 7.27 -8.58 -4.27
C PHE A 226 7.27 -8.81 -2.76
N ASP A 227 8.32 -9.43 -2.23
CA ASP A 227 8.53 -9.53 -0.79
C ASP A 227 10.02 -9.39 -0.43
N GLY A 228 10.28 -8.73 0.70
CA GLY A 228 11.63 -8.58 1.23
C GLY A 228 12.14 -9.87 1.87
N ASP A 229 13.43 -10.16 1.74
CA ASP A 229 14.03 -11.34 2.37
C ASP A 229 14.27 -11.17 3.88
N LEU A 230 14.14 -9.94 4.39
CA LEU A 230 14.25 -9.56 5.80
C LEU A 230 12.89 -9.21 6.44
N ASP A 231 11.78 -9.40 5.72
CA ASP A 231 10.42 -9.19 6.26
C ASP A 231 9.97 -10.34 7.16
N SER A 232 8.83 -10.19 7.82
CA SER A 232 8.22 -11.20 8.68
C SER A 232 7.86 -12.48 7.90
N THR A 233 7.78 -13.59 8.64
CA THR A 233 7.38 -14.87 8.07
C THR A 233 5.94 -14.85 7.54
N ASP A 234 5.06 -14.03 8.09
CA ASP A 234 3.68 -13.87 7.60
C ASP A 234 3.65 -13.25 6.20
N ILE A 235 4.44 -12.22 5.93
CA ILE A 235 4.51 -11.58 4.61
C ILE A 235 5.10 -12.53 3.56
N SER A 236 6.17 -13.23 3.91
CA SER A 236 6.74 -14.25 3.02
C SER A 236 5.74 -15.38 2.74
N ALA A 237 4.94 -15.80 3.73
CA ALA A 237 3.89 -16.80 3.56
C ALA A 237 2.73 -16.27 2.69
N ASN A 238 2.37 -14.99 2.81
CA ASN A 238 1.37 -14.35 1.96
C ASN A 238 1.84 -14.30 0.50
N ALA A 239 3.08 -13.87 0.25
CA ALA A 239 3.66 -13.85 -1.10
C ALA A 239 3.71 -15.25 -1.72
N HIS A 240 4.06 -16.27 -0.94
CA HIS A 240 4.05 -17.66 -1.38
C HIS A 240 2.63 -18.15 -1.72
N ALA A 241 1.65 -17.87 -0.85
CA ALA A 241 0.25 -18.27 -1.07
C ALA A 241 -0.33 -17.65 -2.35
N LEU A 242 -0.07 -16.36 -2.60
CA LEU A 242 -0.46 -15.68 -3.83
C LEU A 242 0.15 -16.35 -5.07
N THR A 243 1.46 -16.63 -5.03
CA THR A 243 2.15 -17.26 -6.16
C THR A 243 1.63 -18.66 -6.46
N LEU A 244 1.18 -19.40 -5.45
CA LEU A 244 0.60 -20.73 -5.65
C LEU A 244 -0.85 -20.69 -6.13
N ALA A 245 -1.65 -19.74 -5.62
CA ALA A 245 -3.08 -19.72 -5.85
C ALA A 245 -3.50 -18.93 -7.09
N VAL A 246 -2.81 -17.85 -7.41
CA VAL A 246 -3.15 -16.98 -8.56
C VAL A 246 -2.47 -17.53 -9.82
N PRO A 247 -3.23 -17.94 -10.85
CA PRO A 247 -2.66 -18.52 -12.06
C PRO A 247 -1.69 -17.57 -12.77
N GLY A 248 -0.45 -18.04 -13.02
CA GLY A 248 0.58 -17.24 -13.69
C GLY A 248 1.24 -16.14 -12.84
N ALA A 249 0.92 -16.06 -11.55
CA ALA A 249 1.57 -15.08 -10.67
C ALA A 249 3.08 -15.34 -10.56
N ARG A 250 3.86 -14.27 -10.64
CA ARG A 250 5.33 -14.29 -10.51
C ARG A 250 5.73 -13.67 -9.18
N ARG A 251 6.66 -14.30 -8.46
CA ARG A 251 7.23 -13.76 -7.22
C ARG A 251 8.63 -13.18 -7.49
N VAL A 252 8.89 -12.02 -6.95
CA VAL A 252 10.18 -11.34 -6.90
C VAL A 252 10.59 -11.17 -5.44
N ARG A 253 11.63 -11.89 -5.03
CA ARG A 253 12.19 -11.71 -3.70
C ARG A 253 13.22 -10.58 -3.75
N VAL A 254 13.05 -9.58 -2.88
CA VAL A 254 13.85 -8.35 -2.86
C VAL A 254 14.94 -8.49 -1.79
N PRO A 255 16.21 -8.66 -2.19
CA PRO A 255 17.29 -8.90 -1.24
C PRO A 255 17.61 -7.63 -0.44
N GLY A 256 17.90 -7.81 0.84
CA GLY A 256 18.27 -6.76 1.78
C GLY A 256 17.14 -5.84 2.21
N ALA A 257 15.90 -6.10 1.76
CA ALA A 257 14.73 -5.33 2.13
C ALA A 257 13.87 -6.07 3.18
N ALA A 258 13.24 -5.32 4.08
CA ALA A 258 12.14 -5.81 4.90
C ALA A 258 10.80 -5.45 4.21
N HIS A 259 9.93 -4.70 4.87
CA HIS A 259 8.58 -4.47 4.40
C HIS A 259 8.45 -3.38 3.34
N MET A 260 9.32 -2.35 3.40
CA MET A 260 9.27 -1.20 2.50
C MET A 260 10.06 -1.45 1.20
N VAL A 261 9.75 -2.55 0.51
CA VAL A 261 10.56 -3.06 -0.64
C VAL A 261 10.79 -2.04 -1.75
N ASN A 262 9.81 -1.14 -2.00
CA ASN A 262 9.90 -0.07 -3.00
C ASN A 262 10.85 1.06 -2.58
N LEU A 263 11.08 1.24 -1.28
CA LEU A 263 11.95 2.28 -0.71
C LEU A 263 13.33 1.75 -0.32
N GLU A 264 13.42 0.47 0.05
CA GLU A 264 14.65 -0.15 0.52
C GLU A 264 15.53 -0.66 -0.62
N ASN A 265 14.93 -1.16 -1.69
CA ASN A 265 15.65 -1.57 -2.90
C ASN A 265 14.91 -1.06 -4.15
N THR A 266 14.81 0.25 -4.27
CA THR A 266 14.08 0.97 -5.32
C THR A 266 14.56 0.53 -6.71
N ALA A 267 15.87 0.35 -6.91
CA ALA A 267 16.42 -0.03 -8.20
C ALA A 267 15.89 -1.38 -8.72
N LEU A 268 15.85 -2.40 -7.86
CA LEU A 268 15.30 -3.71 -8.23
C LEU A 268 13.78 -3.66 -8.36
N PHE A 269 13.10 -3.02 -7.41
CA PHE A 269 11.65 -2.89 -7.44
C PHE A 269 11.18 -2.22 -8.74
N ASP A 270 11.76 -1.07 -9.09
CA ASP A 270 11.41 -0.31 -10.29
C ASP A 270 11.76 -1.08 -11.57
N HIS A 271 12.90 -1.77 -11.61
CA HIS A 271 13.28 -2.62 -12.75
C HIS A 271 12.23 -3.71 -13.02
N GLU A 272 11.86 -4.45 -11.99
CA GLU A 272 10.92 -5.56 -12.09
C GLU A 272 9.48 -5.09 -12.36
N LEU A 273 9.07 -3.96 -11.79
CA LEU A 273 7.77 -3.35 -12.06
C LEU A 273 7.70 -2.86 -13.52
N ARG A 274 8.76 -2.21 -14.05
CA ARG A 274 8.85 -1.84 -15.48
C ARG A 274 8.74 -3.05 -16.40
N ALA A 275 9.46 -4.12 -16.08
CA ALA A 275 9.43 -5.35 -16.86
C ALA A 275 8.04 -5.97 -16.89
N PHE A 276 7.35 -5.96 -15.74
CA PHE A 276 5.99 -6.43 -15.61
C PHE A 276 5.01 -5.59 -16.46
N LEU A 277 5.01 -4.25 -16.30
CA LEU A 277 4.14 -3.36 -17.06
C LEU A 277 4.38 -3.49 -18.58
N SER A 278 5.64 -3.60 -19.01
CA SER A 278 5.99 -3.81 -20.42
C SER A 278 5.47 -5.14 -20.97
N SER A 279 5.27 -6.14 -20.13
CA SER A 279 4.69 -7.43 -20.54
C SER A 279 3.20 -7.39 -20.78
N LEU A 280 2.48 -6.42 -20.17
CA LEU A 280 1.03 -6.23 -20.34
C LEU A 280 0.65 -5.59 -21.67
N ALA A 281 1.57 -4.87 -22.30
CA ALA A 281 1.37 -4.18 -23.56
C ALA A 281 1.48 -5.10 -24.81
N ARG A 282 1.68 -6.38 -24.61
CA ARG A 282 1.79 -7.40 -25.67
C ARG A 282 0.50 -8.21 -25.77
#